data_d7c3aa2acd6d9bb6cecb1551c645bd9f
#
_entry.id   d7c3aa2acd6d9bb6cecb1551c645bd9f
#
_cell.length_a   1.000
_cell.length_b   1.000
_cell.length_c   1.000
_cell.angle_alpha   90.00
_cell.angle_beta   90.00
_cell.angle_gamma   90.00
#
_symmetry.space_group_name_H-M   'P 1'
#
loop_
_entity.id
_entity.type
_entity.pdbx_description
1 polymer ?
#
loop_
_entity_poly.entity_id
_entity_poly.type
_entity_poly.pdbx_seq_one_letter_code
_entity_poly.pdbx_strand_id
1 'polypeptide(L)'
;GPVGAVGYCWGGSAAWACATRLGIPAVGYYGGRTVQLMHERPQAPCQLHFGARDHLIPLGDVAKLRYAHQTVPMHVYEAGHGFNCDDRHGSYDKAAADLALERTLDFFKARLV
;
A
#
# COMPACT_ATOMS: atom_id res chain seq x y z
N GLY A 1 -12.72 -2.60 -19.87
CA GLY A 1 -11.29 -2.75 -19.97
C GLY A 1 -10.65 -3.09 -18.62
N PRO A 2 -9.33 -3.29 -18.57
CA PRO A 2 -8.67 -3.61 -17.31
C PRO A 2 -8.78 -2.47 -16.31
N VAL A 3 -9.02 -2.82 -15.03
CA VAL A 3 -9.25 -1.87 -13.94
C VAL A 3 -8.29 -2.19 -12.80
N GLY A 4 -7.72 -1.16 -12.20
CA GLY A 4 -6.92 -1.25 -10.99
C GLY A 4 -7.40 -0.27 -9.95
N ALA A 5 -7.04 -0.52 -8.69
CA ALA A 5 -7.38 0.35 -7.57
C ALA A 5 -6.11 0.86 -6.90
N VAL A 6 -6.11 2.15 -6.53
CA VAL A 6 -5.06 2.74 -5.70
C VAL A 6 -5.73 3.53 -4.58
N GLY A 7 -5.22 3.40 -3.37
CA GLY A 7 -5.78 4.10 -2.23
C GLY A 7 -4.73 4.56 -1.26
N TYR A 8 -5.04 5.63 -0.52
CA TYR A 8 -4.14 6.30 0.42
C TYR A 8 -4.79 6.39 1.78
N CYS A 9 -4.03 6.25 2.84
CA CYS A 9 -4.53 6.27 4.21
C CYS A 9 -5.63 5.21 4.40
N TRP A 10 -6.84 5.63 4.82
CA TRP A 10 -8.00 4.73 4.90
C TRP A 10 -8.25 4.03 3.55
N GLY A 11 -8.08 4.77 2.44
CA GLY A 11 -8.20 4.21 1.09
C GLY A 11 -7.16 3.14 0.78
N GLY A 12 -6.00 3.16 1.45
CA GLY A 12 -5.01 2.09 1.32
C GLY A 12 -5.54 0.75 1.81
N SER A 13 -6.27 0.76 2.92
CA SER A 13 -6.93 -0.44 3.42
C SER A 13 -8.10 -0.84 2.51
N ALA A 14 -8.82 0.13 1.95
CA ALA A 14 -9.87 -0.15 0.97
C ALA A 14 -9.31 -0.78 -0.31
N ALA A 15 -8.12 -0.36 -0.75
CA ALA A 15 -7.44 -0.97 -1.89
C ALA A 15 -7.10 -2.44 -1.62
N TRP A 16 -6.63 -2.75 -0.41
CA TRP A 16 -6.42 -4.14 0.00
C TRP A 16 -7.71 -4.95 -0.14
N ALA A 17 -8.84 -4.38 0.36
CA ALA A 17 -10.13 -5.06 0.25
C ALA A 17 -10.58 -5.24 -1.21
N CYS A 18 -10.23 -4.31 -2.11
CA CYS A 18 -10.49 -4.47 -3.55
C CYS A 18 -9.76 -5.71 -4.10
N ALA A 19 -8.51 -5.91 -3.70
CA ALA A 19 -7.76 -7.07 -4.14
C ALA A 19 -8.29 -8.38 -3.52
N THR A 20 -8.63 -8.36 -2.22
CA THR A 20 -9.05 -9.57 -1.52
C THR A 20 -10.49 -9.96 -1.83
N ARG A 21 -11.39 -8.99 -1.98
CA ARG A 21 -12.84 -9.25 -2.10
C ARG A 21 -13.36 -9.16 -3.53
N LEU A 22 -12.77 -8.29 -4.35
CA LEU A 22 -13.25 -8.03 -5.69
C LEU A 22 -12.34 -8.55 -6.79
N GLY A 23 -11.15 -9.04 -6.44
CA GLY A 23 -10.20 -9.54 -7.43
C GLY A 23 -9.67 -8.45 -8.35
N ILE A 24 -9.54 -7.22 -7.86
CA ILE A 24 -9.03 -6.09 -8.63
C ILE A 24 -7.57 -5.85 -8.24
N PRO A 25 -6.63 -5.80 -9.21
CA PRO A 25 -5.24 -5.44 -8.91
C PRO A 25 -5.18 -4.10 -8.17
N ALA A 26 -4.44 -4.02 -7.07
CA ALA A 26 -4.52 -2.88 -6.18
C ALA A 26 -3.18 -2.49 -5.59
N VAL A 27 -3.01 -1.19 -5.37
CA VAL A 27 -1.86 -0.63 -4.65
C VAL A 27 -2.39 0.17 -3.47
N GLY A 28 -1.94 -0.18 -2.25
CA GLY A 28 -2.33 0.53 -1.04
C GLY A 28 -1.16 1.28 -0.43
N TYR A 29 -1.40 2.54 -0.05
CA TYR A 29 -0.43 3.42 0.61
C TYR A 29 -0.85 3.59 2.07
N TYR A 30 0.06 3.22 2.99
CA TYR A 30 -0.11 3.41 4.45
C TYR A 30 -1.53 3.14 4.96
N GLY A 31 -2.09 1.99 4.60
CA GLY A 31 -3.40 1.56 5.06
C GLY A 31 -3.34 1.02 6.48
N GLY A 32 -3.81 1.81 7.45
CA GLY A 32 -3.70 1.47 8.87
C GLY A 32 -4.55 0.29 9.30
N ARG A 33 -5.63 0.00 8.57
CA ARG A 33 -6.52 -1.11 8.89
C ARG A 33 -6.18 -2.39 8.15
N THR A 34 -5.18 -2.37 7.29
CA THR A 34 -4.82 -3.54 6.48
C THR A 34 -4.43 -4.72 7.37
N VAL A 35 -3.73 -4.48 8.49
CA VAL A 35 -3.34 -5.54 9.40
C VAL A 35 -4.56 -6.24 10.01
N GLN A 36 -5.67 -5.53 10.22
CA GLN A 36 -6.91 -6.11 10.73
C GLN A 36 -7.60 -6.99 9.70
N LEU A 37 -7.27 -6.81 8.42
CA LEU A 37 -7.81 -7.58 7.30
C LEU A 37 -6.80 -8.59 6.75
N MET A 38 -5.73 -8.84 7.48
CA MET A 38 -4.64 -9.70 6.99
C MET A 38 -5.04 -11.17 6.83
N HIS A 39 -6.15 -11.57 7.44
CA HIS A 39 -6.69 -12.92 7.26
C HIS A 39 -7.29 -13.14 5.86
N GLU A 40 -7.58 -12.05 5.14
CA GLU A 40 -8.11 -12.13 3.78
C GLU A 40 -6.96 -12.31 2.78
N ARG A 41 -7.17 -13.14 1.78
CA ARG A 41 -6.16 -13.41 0.75
C ARG A 41 -6.47 -12.64 -0.52
N PRO A 42 -5.48 -11.92 -1.09
CA PRO A 42 -5.68 -11.26 -2.38
C PRO A 42 -6.05 -12.27 -3.47
N GLN A 43 -7.08 -11.93 -4.23
CA GLN A 43 -7.49 -12.69 -5.41
C GLN A 43 -6.92 -12.08 -6.70
N ALA A 44 -6.18 -10.98 -6.55
CA ALA A 44 -5.49 -10.29 -7.64
C ALA A 44 -4.16 -9.76 -7.11
N PRO A 45 -3.21 -9.42 -8.01
CA PRO A 45 -1.95 -8.83 -7.57
C PRO A 45 -2.15 -7.59 -6.72
N CYS A 46 -1.34 -7.44 -5.68
CA CYS A 46 -1.43 -6.32 -4.74
C CYS A 46 -0.02 -5.87 -4.37
N GLN A 47 0.14 -4.56 -4.16
CA GLN A 47 1.40 -3.97 -3.70
C GLN A 47 1.07 -2.98 -2.58
N LEU A 48 1.86 -3.00 -1.52
CA LEU A 48 1.64 -2.14 -0.36
C LEU A 48 2.86 -1.27 -0.09
N HIS A 49 2.59 -0.04 0.36
CA HIS A 49 3.62 0.95 0.71
C HIS A 49 3.37 1.47 2.13
N PHE A 50 4.42 1.50 2.94
CA PHE A 50 4.35 1.94 4.33
C PHE A 50 5.53 2.87 4.66
N GLY A 51 5.35 3.70 5.69
CA GLY A 51 6.41 4.54 6.23
C GLY A 51 7.01 3.93 7.50
N ALA A 52 8.34 3.92 7.61
CA ALA A 52 9.02 3.35 8.77
C ALA A 52 8.79 4.18 10.04
N ARG A 53 8.50 5.49 9.88
CA ARG A 53 8.24 6.41 11.00
C ARG A 53 6.76 6.74 11.15
N ASP A 54 5.89 5.88 10.65
CA ASP A 54 4.44 6.05 10.73
C ASP A 54 3.97 5.70 12.14
N HIS A 55 3.46 6.68 12.88
CA HIS A 55 2.97 6.48 14.25
C HIS A 55 1.66 5.69 14.30
N LEU A 56 0.92 5.64 13.19
CA LEU A 56 -0.37 4.95 13.12
C LEU A 56 -0.22 3.49 12.68
N ILE A 57 0.92 3.14 12.07
CA ILE A 57 1.16 1.79 11.56
C ILE A 57 2.54 1.33 12.04
N PRO A 58 2.61 0.66 13.20
CA PRO A 58 3.87 0.16 13.73
C PRO A 58 4.53 -0.83 12.75
N LEU A 59 5.86 -0.84 12.71
CA LEU A 59 6.60 -1.79 11.87
C LEU A 59 6.29 -3.25 12.23
N GLY A 60 5.89 -3.51 13.48
CA GLY A 60 5.43 -4.84 13.87
C GLY A 60 4.20 -5.30 13.09
N ASP A 61 3.30 -4.37 12.76
CA ASP A 61 2.13 -4.69 11.95
C ASP A 61 2.53 -5.01 10.50
N VAL A 62 3.49 -4.25 9.96
CA VAL A 62 4.02 -4.53 8.62
C VAL A 62 4.69 -5.90 8.59
N ALA A 63 5.42 -6.25 9.64
CA ALA A 63 6.05 -7.58 9.74
C ALA A 63 5.01 -8.70 9.77
N LYS A 64 3.89 -8.51 10.47
CA LYS A 64 2.79 -9.48 10.51
C LYS A 64 2.18 -9.67 9.12
N LEU A 65 1.97 -8.56 8.39
CA LEU A 65 1.45 -8.63 7.02
C LEU A 65 2.41 -9.36 6.10
N ARG A 66 3.71 -9.07 6.18
CA ARG A 66 4.72 -9.76 5.38
C ARG A 66 4.75 -11.25 5.65
N TYR A 67 4.64 -11.63 6.90
CA TYR A 67 4.62 -13.05 7.28
C TYR A 67 3.37 -13.75 6.73
N ALA A 68 2.22 -13.09 6.82
CA ALA A 68 0.96 -13.67 6.36
C ALA A 68 0.85 -13.73 4.83
N HIS A 69 1.50 -12.79 4.12
CA HIS A 69 1.37 -12.65 2.66
C HIS A 69 2.74 -12.45 2.01
N GLN A 70 3.54 -13.50 1.99
CA GLN A 70 4.94 -13.45 1.54
C GLN A 70 5.09 -13.16 0.04
N THR A 71 4.04 -13.35 -0.75
CA THR A 71 4.07 -13.06 -2.19
C THR A 71 3.61 -11.65 -2.54
N VAL A 72 3.12 -10.88 -1.56
CA VAL A 72 2.69 -9.49 -1.78
C VAL A 72 3.89 -8.57 -1.56
N PRO A 73 4.33 -7.82 -2.58
CA PRO A 73 5.39 -6.84 -2.39
C PRO A 73 4.97 -5.74 -1.40
N MET A 74 5.78 -5.52 -0.38
CA MET A 74 5.54 -4.48 0.63
C MET A 74 6.79 -3.64 0.75
N HIS A 75 6.69 -2.37 0.38
CA HIS A 75 7.80 -1.43 0.39
C HIS A 75 7.70 -0.52 1.60
N VAL A 76 8.80 -0.36 2.32
CA VAL A 76 8.88 0.51 3.50
C VAL A 76 9.86 1.63 3.22
N TYR A 77 9.45 2.85 3.51
CA TYR A 77 10.22 4.07 3.24
C TYR A 77 10.58 4.75 4.56
N GLU A 78 11.70 5.46 4.59
CA GLU A 78 12.09 6.29 5.73
C GLU A 78 11.24 7.56 5.77
N ALA A 79 9.94 7.40 6.05
CA ALA A 79 8.95 8.47 6.00
C ALA A 79 7.83 8.19 7.00
N GLY A 80 7.04 9.22 7.31
CA GLY A 80 5.90 9.11 8.19
C GLY A 80 4.61 8.77 7.47
N HIS A 81 3.50 8.75 8.23
CA HIS A 81 2.17 8.51 7.67
C HIS A 81 1.79 9.65 6.72
N GLY A 82 1.22 9.30 5.58
CA GLY A 82 0.80 10.29 4.60
C GLY A 82 1.96 10.92 3.82
N PHE A 83 3.08 10.20 3.67
CA PHE A 83 4.27 10.73 2.99
C PHE A 83 4.02 11.15 1.54
N ASN A 84 2.95 10.67 0.92
CA ASN A 84 2.60 11.01 -0.46
C ASN A 84 1.68 12.23 -0.56
N CYS A 85 1.22 12.78 0.56
CA CYS A 85 0.30 13.92 0.59
C CYS A 85 1.09 15.21 0.72
N ASP A 86 1.23 15.98 -0.37
CA ASP A 86 2.03 17.21 -0.40
C ASP A 86 1.40 18.38 0.37
N ASP A 87 0.11 18.28 0.71
CA ASP A 87 -0.58 19.26 1.55
C ASP A 87 -0.30 19.06 3.04
N ARG A 88 0.36 17.97 3.41
CA ARG A 88 0.55 17.59 4.81
C ARG A 88 1.96 17.95 5.27
N HIS A 89 2.09 19.12 5.92
CA HIS A 89 3.38 19.59 6.44
C HIS A 89 3.97 18.58 7.43
N GLY A 90 5.27 18.32 7.29
CA GLY A 90 6.01 17.44 8.17
C GLY A 90 5.83 15.94 7.88
N SER A 91 4.85 15.57 7.09
CA SER A 91 4.63 14.16 6.69
C SER A 91 5.03 13.89 5.25
N TYR A 92 4.89 14.87 4.36
CA TYR A 92 5.24 14.71 2.96
C TYR A 92 6.75 14.47 2.80
N ASP A 93 7.07 13.44 2.05
CA ASP A 93 8.46 13.10 1.71
C ASP A 93 8.52 12.87 0.20
N LYS A 94 9.12 13.83 -0.50
CA LYS A 94 9.16 13.81 -1.97
C LYS A 94 9.90 12.59 -2.50
N ALA A 95 11.02 12.21 -1.89
CA ALA A 95 11.80 11.07 -2.35
C ALA A 95 11.01 9.76 -2.20
N ALA A 96 10.34 9.57 -1.05
CA ALA A 96 9.49 8.42 -0.83
C ALA A 96 8.29 8.42 -1.79
N ALA A 97 7.64 9.57 -1.95
CA ALA A 97 6.48 9.71 -2.83
C ALA A 97 6.85 9.39 -4.29
N ASP A 98 7.96 9.92 -4.78
CA ASP A 98 8.40 9.69 -6.15
C ASP A 98 8.74 8.22 -6.41
N LEU A 99 9.45 7.58 -5.49
CA LEU A 99 9.81 6.17 -5.61
C LEU A 99 8.57 5.27 -5.53
N ALA A 100 7.65 5.58 -4.61
CA ALA A 100 6.41 4.83 -4.49
C ALA A 100 5.55 4.97 -5.75
N LEU A 101 5.49 6.17 -6.33
CA LEU A 101 4.77 6.40 -7.59
C LEU A 101 5.38 5.58 -8.72
N GLU A 102 6.69 5.57 -8.86
CA GLU A 102 7.38 4.78 -9.87
C GLU A 102 7.02 3.30 -9.74
N ARG A 103 7.05 2.76 -8.54
CA ARG A 103 6.70 1.37 -8.27
C ARG A 103 5.23 1.08 -8.56
N THR A 104 4.35 2.03 -8.23
CA THR A 104 2.92 1.93 -8.50
C THR A 104 2.65 1.87 -10.00
N LEU A 105 3.28 2.76 -10.77
CA LEU A 105 3.10 2.80 -12.23
C LEU A 105 3.64 1.54 -12.88
N ASP A 106 4.80 1.06 -12.45
CA ASP A 106 5.38 -0.19 -12.98
C ASP A 106 4.48 -1.38 -12.67
N PHE A 107 3.91 -1.42 -11.46
CA PHE A 107 2.97 -2.45 -11.07
C PHE A 107 1.76 -2.49 -12.02
N PHE A 108 1.13 -1.35 -12.27
CA PHE A 108 -0.05 -1.30 -13.13
C PHE A 108 0.29 -1.56 -14.60
N LYS A 109 1.43 -1.09 -15.09
CA LYS A 109 1.87 -1.39 -16.45
C LYS A 109 1.99 -2.90 -16.68
N ALA A 110 2.49 -3.62 -15.69
CA ALA A 110 2.65 -5.07 -15.81
C ALA A 110 1.32 -5.84 -15.71
N ARG A 111 0.31 -5.26 -15.06
CA ARG A 111 -0.92 -5.98 -14.70
C ARG A 111 -2.17 -5.54 -15.44
N LEU A 112 -2.17 -4.36 -16.04
CA LEU A 112 -3.34 -3.81 -16.73
C LEU A 112 -3.17 -3.71 -18.25
N VAL A 113 -2.19 -4.38 -18.80
CA VAL A 113 -1.93 -4.35 -20.25
C VAL A 113 -2.83 -5.33 -20.97
#